data_3b17bf38ee8d7af6177739693cbad765
#
_entry.id   3b17bf38ee8d7af6177739693cbad765
#
_cell.length_a   1.000
_cell.length_b   1.000
_cell.length_c   1.000
_cell.angle_alpha   90.00
_cell.angle_beta   90.00
_cell.angle_gamma   90.00
#
_symmetry.space_group_name_H-M   'P 1'
#
loop_
_entity.id
_entity.type
_entity.pdbx_description
1 polymer ?
#
loop_
_entity_poly.entity_id
_entity_poly.type
_entity_poly.pdbx_seq_one_letter_code
_entity_poly.pdbx_strand_id
1 'polypeptide(L)'
;MSGGPFHDGERLVQKATGEDVLALRNGRFISTTLSANSERMLGIATTLNIAVSDAEGRVWSFLANGPEGLVARADDKTVYLNRTEMTVPSALWAMVSAGAPIGLVAMDLTSARRFRINGSVNEVTPERVTIDVAQTCPNCPKYIQQRLPVADNRYQGVSPASGSDLPDNLADLIRQADTFFVASKNPDGDHDASHRGGDPGFV
;
A
#
# COMPACT_ATOMS: atom_id res chain seq x y z
N MET A 1 14.81 -25.23 -2.79
CA MET A 1 14.35 -24.13 -1.91
C MET A 1 15.18 -22.90 -2.26
N SER A 2 14.62 -21.96 -2.95
CA SER A 2 15.28 -20.73 -3.41
C SER A 2 15.36 -19.75 -2.25
N GLY A 3 16.50 -19.69 -1.58
CA GLY A 3 16.71 -18.90 -0.37
C GLY A 3 16.84 -17.39 -0.58
N GLY A 4 15.79 -16.70 -0.98
CA GLY A 4 15.80 -15.25 -1.12
C GLY A 4 14.39 -14.69 -0.92
N PRO A 5 14.24 -13.37 -0.74
CA PRO A 5 12.95 -12.73 -0.44
C PRO A 5 12.01 -12.61 -1.67
N PHE A 6 12.45 -13.06 -2.84
CA PHE A 6 11.72 -12.93 -4.09
C PHE A 6 11.20 -14.30 -4.56
N HIS A 7 9.94 -14.36 -4.99
CA HIS A 7 9.37 -15.55 -5.62
C HIS A 7 9.82 -15.70 -7.09
N ASP A 8 9.55 -16.85 -7.69
CA ASP A 8 10.10 -17.19 -9.03
C ASP A 8 9.64 -16.21 -10.13
N GLY A 9 8.41 -15.71 -10.08
CA GLY A 9 7.92 -14.73 -11.06
C GLY A 9 8.68 -13.40 -10.99
N GLU A 10 8.97 -12.90 -9.78
CA GLU A 10 9.80 -11.69 -9.61
C GLU A 10 11.20 -11.91 -10.17
N ARG A 11 11.81 -13.06 -9.90
CA ARG A 11 13.15 -13.41 -10.44
C ARG A 11 13.19 -13.48 -11.95
N LEU A 12 12.14 -14.01 -12.59
CA LEU A 12 12.03 -14.04 -14.03
C LEU A 12 12.01 -12.63 -14.62
N VAL A 13 11.22 -11.72 -14.04
CA VAL A 13 11.17 -10.33 -14.50
C VAL A 13 12.50 -9.62 -14.24
N GLN A 14 13.08 -9.74 -13.04
CA GLN A 14 14.38 -9.15 -12.69
C GLN A 14 15.47 -9.57 -13.68
N LYS A 15 15.50 -10.85 -14.05
CA LYS A 15 16.46 -11.38 -15.03
C LYS A 15 16.17 -10.87 -16.44
N ALA A 16 14.91 -10.82 -16.85
CA ALA A 16 14.50 -10.34 -18.17
C ALA A 16 14.82 -8.84 -18.37
N THR A 17 14.76 -8.05 -17.31
CA THR A 17 15.09 -6.62 -17.32
C THR A 17 16.57 -6.31 -17.02
N GLY A 18 17.37 -7.31 -16.68
CA GLY A 18 18.79 -7.13 -16.29
C GLY A 18 18.99 -6.49 -14.93
N GLU A 19 17.96 -6.53 -14.06
CA GLU A 19 17.99 -5.90 -12.72
C GLU A 19 18.21 -6.90 -11.57
N ASP A 20 18.51 -8.16 -11.88
CA ASP A 20 18.70 -9.23 -10.90
C ASP A 20 19.77 -8.93 -9.85
N VAL A 21 20.90 -8.33 -10.25
CA VAL A 21 21.97 -7.92 -9.32
C VAL A 21 21.51 -6.80 -8.39
N LEU A 22 20.78 -5.83 -8.93
CA LEU A 22 20.22 -4.72 -8.14
C LEU A 22 19.13 -5.21 -7.18
N ALA A 23 18.27 -6.11 -7.66
CA ALA A 23 17.24 -6.74 -6.85
C ALA A 23 17.82 -7.52 -5.68
N LEU A 24 18.86 -8.33 -5.91
CA LEU A 24 19.56 -9.09 -4.85
C LEU A 24 20.15 -8.16 -3.80
N ARG A 25 20.73 -7.03 -4.20
CA ARG A 25 21.25 -6.01 -3.29
C ARG A 25 20.12 -5.37 -2.48
N ASN A 26 19.02 -5.00 -3.11
CA ASN A 26 17.87 -4.37 -2.47
C ASN A 26 17.08 -5.33 -1.58
N GLY A 27 17.08 -6.61 -1.88
CA GLY A 27 16.47 -7.67 -1.07
C GLY A 27 16.97 -7.71 0.37
N ARG A 28 18.16 -7.16 0.64
CA ARG A 28 18.72 -7.04 2.00
C ARG A 28 17.95 -6.06 2.90
N PHE A 29 17.15 -5.18 2.32
CA PHE A 29 16.31 -4.25 3.07
C PHE A 29 14.93 -4.84 3.43
N ILE A 30 14.60 -6.00 2.89
CA ILE A 30 13.39 -6.73 3.27
C ILE A 30 13.63 -7.40 4.62
N SER A 31 12.76 -7.13 5.57
CA SER A 31 12.80 -7.65 6.94
C SER A 31 11.48 -8.33 7.27
N THR A 32 11.50 -9.23 8.23
CA THR A 32 10.29 -9.85 8.81
C THR A 32 9.86 -9.15 10.11
N THR A 33 10.54 -8.06 10.48
CA THR A 33 10.26 -7.31 11.71
C THR A 33 10.34 -5.81 11.47
N LEU A 34 9.63 -5.08 12.31
CA LEU A 34 9.61 -3.62 12.37
C LEU A 34 10.76 -3.13 13.26
N SER A 35 11.45 -2.09 12.83
CA SER A 35 12.49 -1.41 13.58
C SER A 35 11.99 -0.08 14.14
N ALA A 36 12.74 0.55 15.03
CA ALA A 36 12.47 1.92 15.48
C ALA A 36 12.44 2.94 14.31
N ASN A 37 13.14 2.67 13.21
CA ASN A 37 13.05 3.51 12.01
C ASN A 37 11.73 3.31 11.28
N SER A 38 11.24 2.07 11.19
CA SER A 38 9.90 1.75 10.65
C SER A 38 8.81 2.48 11.45
N GLU A 39 8.90 2.44 12.77
CA GLU A 39 7.95 3.11 13.66
C GLU A 39 7.85 4.61 13.38
N ARG A 40 8.99 5.30 13.26
CA ARG A 40 9.00 6.73 12.90
C ARG A 40 8.37 7.00 11.54
N MET A 41 8.64 6.13 10.57
CA MET A 41 8.07 6.25 9.22
C MET A 41 6.55 6.05 9.21
N LEU A 42 6.05 5.07 9.96
CA LEU A 42 4.64 4.80 10.08
C LEU A 42 3.92 5.92 10.84
N GLY A 43 4.55 6.45 11.89
CA GLY A 43 3.98 7.52 12.72
C GLY A 43 3.70 8.83 12.00
N ILE A 44 4.46 9.15 10.94
CA ILE A 44 4.26 10.38 10.14
C ILE A 44 3.42 10.16 8.87
N ALA A 45 3.06 8.91 8.55
CA ALA A 45 2.28 8.62 7.36
C ALA A 45 0.86 9.17 7.47
N THR A 46 0.41 9.84 6.41
CA THR A 46 -0.94 10.42 6.29
C THR A 46 -1.74 9.81 5.15
N THR A 47 -1.09 8.99 4.32
CA THR A 47 -1.70 8.25 3.21
C THR A 47 -1.31 6.79 3.30
N LEU A 48 -2.29 5.91 3.13
CA LEU A 48 -2.10 4.46 3.13
C LEU A 48 -2.77 3.88 1.88
N ASN A 49 -2.02 3.16 1.06
CA ASN A 49 -2.60 2.29 0.05
C ASN A 49 -2.75 0.89 0.63
N ILE A 50 -3.92 0.30 0.46
CA ILE A 50 -4.29 -1.00 1.00
C ILE A 50 -4.62 -1.94 -0.17
N ALA A 51 -3.96 -3.10 -0.21
CA ALA A 51 -4.19 -4.18 -1.14
C ALA A 51 -4.87 -5.35 -0.43
N VAL A 52 -6.03 -5.75 -0.92
CA VAL A 52 -6.84 -6.86 -0.40
C VAL A 52 -7.49 -7.63 -1.54
N SER A 53 -8.12 -8.78 -1.26
CA SER A 53 -9.05 -9.43 -2.18
C SER A 53 -10.46 -9.42 -1.62
N ASP A 54 -11.44 -9.32 -2.52
CA ASP A 54 -12.85 -9.57 -2.18
C ASP A 54 -13.18 -11.08 -2.10
N ALA A 55 -14.42 -11.39 -1.80
CA ALA A 55 -14.90 -12.77 -1.65
C ALA A 55 -14.79 -13.59 -2.95
N GLU A 56 -14.77 -12.93 -4.11
CA GLU A 56 -14.60 -13.54 -5.44
C GLU A 56 -13.11 -13.68 -5.83
N GLY A 57 -12.18 -13.26 -4.95
CA GLY A 57 -10.75 -13.35 -5.16
C GLY A 57 -10.18 -12.26 -6.09
N ARG A 58 -10.98 -11.24 -6.44
CA ARG A 58 -10.51 -10.08 -7.21
C ARG A 58 -9.65 -9.19 -6.31
N VAL A 59 -8.53 -8.73 -6.85
CA VAL A 59 -7.59 -7.87 -6.10
C VAL A 59 -8.03 -6.41 -6.19
N TRP A 60 -8.07 -5.74 -5.05
CA TRP A 60 -8.46 -4.34 -4.91
C TRP A 60 -7.30 -3.52 -4.35
N SER A 61 -7.15 -2.31 -4.87
CA SER A 61 -6.26 -1.27 -4.36
C SER A 61 -7.10 -0.07 -3.96
N PHE A 62 -7.02 0.38 -2.72
CA PHE A 62 -7.70 1.59 -2.30
C PHE A 62 -6.85 2.46 -1.38
N LEU A 63 -7.15 3.74 -1.38
CA LEU A 63 -6.46 4.73 -0.55
C LEU A 63 -7.27 5.02 0.71
N ALA A 64 -6.56 5.08 1.82
CA ALA A 64 -7.01 5.64 3.08
C ALA A 64 -6.16 6.86 3.40
N ASN A 65 -6.80 7.96 3.77
CA ASN A 65 -6.13 9.17 4.22
C ASN A 65 -6.59 9.51 5.63
N GLY A 66 -5.72 10.13 6.39
CA GLY A 66 -6.01 10.56 7.76
C GLY A 66 -4.86 11.37 8.36
N PRO A 67 -4.92 11.69 9.65
CA PRO A 67 -3.84 12.36 10.36
C PRO A 67 -2.61 11.47 10.49
N GLU A 68 -1.52 12.02 10.95
CA GLU A 68 -0.36 11.25 11.40
C GLU A 68 -0.77 10.20 12.45
N GLY A 69 -0.12 9.04 12.43
CA GLY A 69 -0.45 7.93 13.33
C GLY A 69 -1.60 7.04 12.89
N LEU A 70 -2.10 7.18 11.64
CA LEU A 70 -3.11 6.25 11.11
C LEU A 70 -2.62 4.78 11.04
N VAL A 71 -1.30 4.58 11.00
CA VAL A 71 -0.66 3.28 11.19
C VAL A 71 0.27 3.37 12.39
N ALA A 72 0.05 2.52 13.39
CA ALA A 72 0.87 2.48 14.61
C ALA A 72 1.52 1.11 14.77
N ARG A 73 2.78 1.10 15.22
CA ARG A 73 3.48 -0.12 15.62
C ARG A 73 3.02 -0.55 17.01
N ALA A 74 2.60 -1.79 17.15
CA ALA A 74 2.31 -2.38 18.46
C ALA A 74 3.56 -3.02 19.08
N ASP A 75 4.26 -3.82 18.26
CA ASP A 75 5.52 -4.49 18.60
C ASP A 75 6.37 -4.66 17.32
N ASP A 76 7.36 -5.55 17.34
CA ASP A 76 8.25 -5.78 16.20
C ASP A 76 7.61 -6.59 15.06
N LYS A 77 6.41 -7.16 15.26
CA LYS A 77 5.68 -7.97 14.27
C LYS A 77 4.22 -7.59 14.09
N THR A 78 3.75 -6.54 14.76
CA THR A 78 2.34 -6.18 14.75
C THR A 78 2.18 -4.68 14.50
N VAL A 79 1.26 -4.33 13.59
CA VAL A 79 0.81 -2.95 13.39
C VAL A 79 -0.70 -2.85 13.57
N TYR A 80 -1.15 -1.65 13.94
CA TYR A 80 -2.56 -1.26 13.97
C TYR A 80 -2.86 -0.25 12.89
N LEU A 81 -4.01 -0.40 12.23
CA LEU A 81 -4.65 0.64 11.44
C LEU A 81 -5.78 1.27 12.25
N ASN A 82 -5.73 2.57 12.45
CA ASN A 82 -6.76 3.33 13.18
C ASN A 82 -7.92 3.65 12.23
N ARG A 83 -8.91 2.77 12.13
CA ARG A 83 -10.03 2.88 11.17
C ARG A 83 -10.85 4.15 11.33
N THR A 84 -11.09 4.59 12.54
CA THR A 84 -11.90 5.78 12.86
C THR A 84 -11.25 7.08 12.39
N GLU A 85 -9.92 7.08 12.23
CA GLU A 85 -9.15 8.22 11.76
C GLU A 85 -8.99 8.24 10.23
N MET A 86 -9.42 7.18 9.54
CA MET A 86 -9.23 7.02 8.11
C MET A 86 -10.48 7.38 7.32
N THR A 87 -10.30 8.19 6.29
CA THR A 87 -11.35 8.46 5.30
C THR A 87 -11.33 7.34 4.23
N VAL A 88 -12.23 6.37 4.39
CA VAL A 88 -12.42 5.24 3.47
C VAL A 88 -13.91 4.89 3.39
N PRO A 89 -14.47 4.67 2.20
CA PRO A 89 -15.84 4.15 2.05
C PRO A 89 -16.04 2.83 2.79
N SER A 90 -17.14 2.69 3.52
CA SER A 90 -17.42 1.50 4.35
C SER A 90 -17.42 0.19 3.57
N ALA A 91 -17.85 0.22 2.31
CA ALA A 91 -17.83 -0.95 1.42
C ALA A 91 -16.42 -1.52 1.19
N LEU A 92 -15.37 -0.69 1.23
CA LEU A 92 -13.99 -1.14 1.07
C LEU A 92 -13.47 -1.81 2.35
N TRP A 93 -13.89 -1.32 3.52
CA TRP A 93 -13.59 -1.98 4.79
C TRP A 93 -14.22 -3.36 4.92
N ALA A 94 -15.33 -3.63 4.24
CA ALA A 94 -15.97 -4.96 4.24
C ALA A 94 -15.11 -6.06 3.59
N MET A 95 -14.10 -5.67 2.79
CA MET A 95 -13.14 -6.62 2.19
C MET A 95 -12.00 -6.98 3.14
N VAL A 96 -11.82 -6.24 4.25
CA VAL A 96 -10.79 -6.51 5.25
C VAL A 96 -11.35 -7.45 6.30
N SER A 97 -10.90 -8.70 6.32
CA SER A 97 -11.40 -9.74 7.23
C SER A 97 -10.25 -10.46 7.93
N ALA A 98 -10.51 -10.93 9.16
CA ALA A 98 -9.52 -11.68 9.93
C ALA A 98 -9.06 -12.94 9.17
N GLY A 99 -7.78 -13.22 9.22
CA GLY A 99 -7.11 -14.30 8.49
C GLY A 99 -6.76 -13.98 7.04
N ALA A 100 -7.29 -12.88 6.47
CA ALA A 100 -7.01 -12.52 5.07
C ALA A 100 -5.61 -11.91 4.90
N PRO A 101 -4.91 -12.21 3.79
CA PRO A 101 -3.69 -11.51 3.43
C PRO A 101 -3.95 -10.03 3.14
N ILE A 102 -2.99 -9.17 3.46
CA ILE A 102 -3.07 -7.72 3.25
C ILE A 102 -1.71 -7.16 2.87
N GLY A 103 -1.68 -6.25 1.90
CA GLY A 103 -0.51 -5.47 1.53
C GLY A 103 -0.75 -3.99 1.81
N LEU A 104 0.27 -3.30 2.33
CA LEU A 104 0.20 -1.89 2.70
C LEU A 104 1.39 -1.10 2.16
N VAL A 105 1.13 0.11 1.67
CA VAL A 105 2.15 1.15 1.51
C VAL A 105 1.72 2.38 2.29
N ALA A 106 2.42 2.66 3.37
CA ALA A 106 2.27 3.87 4.16
C ALA A 106 3.16 4.98 3.56
N MET A 107 2.61 6.17 3.39
CA MET A 107 3.30 7.30 2.76
C MET A 107 3.14 8.59 3.57
N ASP A 108 4.23 9.32 3.65
CA ASP A 108 4.24 10.75 3.92
C ASP A 108 4.66 11.48 2.64
N LEU A 109 3.70 12.17 2.02
CA LEU A 109 3.92 12.92 0.78
C LEU A 109 4.70 14.21 1.05
N THR A 110 4.67 14.73 2.27
CA THR A 110 5.38 15.96 2.65
C THR A 110 6.89 15.78 2.60
N SER A 111 7.38 14.65 3.12
CA SER A 111 8.82 14.32 3.10
C SER A 111 9.22 13.33 2.01
N ALA A 112 8.30 12.98 1.09
CA ALA A 112 8.49 12.00 0.03
C ALA A 112 9.00 10.65 0.56
N ARG A 113 8.37 10.12 1.59
CA ARG A 113 8.74 8.84 2.20
C ARG A 113 7.64 7.82 2.05
N ARG A 114 8.02 6.56 1.92
CA ARG A 114 7.09 5.43 1.90
C ARG A 114 7.70 4.19 2.55
N PHE A 115 6.83 3.40 3.15
CA PHE A 115 7.20 2.16 3.80
C PHE A 115 6.16 1.08 3.47
N ARG A 116 6.63 -0.10 3.09
CA ARG A 116 5.79 -1.24 2.73
C ARG A 116 5.70 -2.21 3.88
N ILE A 117 4.49 -2.76 4.08
CA ILE A 117 4.20 -3.84 5.00
C ILE A 117 3.31 -4.84 4.29
N ASN A 118 3.68 -6.11 4.28
CA ASN A 118 2.83 -7.21 3.85
C ASN A 118 2.63 -8.16 5.02
N GLY A 119 1.45 -8.73 5.14
CA GLY A 119 1.11 -9.61 6.25
C GLY A 119 -0.29 -10.16 6.16
N SER A 120 -0.85 -10.51 7.30
CA SER A 120 -2.22 -11.01 7.43
C SER A 120 -2.99 -10.23 8.50
N VAL A 121 -4.28 -10.08 8.26
CA VAL A 121 -5.19 -9.47 9.24
C VAL A 121 -5.39 -10.43 10.41
N ASN A 122 -4.98 -10.02 11.60
CA ASN A 122 -5.20 -10.79 12.82
C ASN A 122 -6.63 -10.55 13.37
N GLU A 123 -6.99 -9.28 13.53
CA GLU A 123 -8.27 -8.88 14.11
C GLU A 123 -8.84 -7.64 13.43
N VAL A 124 -10.17 -7.58 13.36
CA VAL A 124 -10.91 -6.41 12.87
C VAL A 124 -11.93 -5.99 13.93
N THR A 125 -11.80 -4.79 14.45
CA THR A 125 -12.79 -4.14 15.32
C THR A 125 -13.37 -2.89 14.63
N PRO A 126 -14.42 -2.27 15.18
CA PRO A 126 -14.90 -0.99 14.65
C PRO A 126 -13.82 0.10 14.63
N GLU A 127 -12.91 0.10 15.60
CA GLU A 127 -11.91 1.16 15.80
C GLU A 127 -10.60 0.86 15.06
N ARG A 128 -10.23 -0.42 14.90
CA ARG A 128 -8.91 -0.79 14.36
C ARG A 128 -8.89 -2.09 13.60
N VAL A 129 -7.87 -2.23 12.76
CA VAL A 129 -7.43 -3.50 12.18
C VAL A 129 -6.05 -3.82 12.75
N THR A 130 -5.89 -5.01 13.32
CA THR A 130 -4.59 -5.55 13.77
C THR A 130 -4.01 -6.42 12.67
N ILE A 131 -2.75 -6.23 12.34
CA ILE A 131 -2.06 -6.93 11.25
C ILE A 131 -0.78 -7.56 11.79
N ASP A 132 -0.65 -8.86 11.57
CA ASP A 132 0.58 -9.60 11.78
C ASP A 132 1.49 -9.41 10.56
N VAL A 133 2.68 -8.89 10.81
CA VAL A 133 3.65 -8.51 9.79
C VAL A 133 4.46 -9.73 9.34
N ALA A 134 4.40 -10.03 8.06
CA ALA A 134 5.23 -11.06 7.42
C ALA A 134 6.47 -10.45 6.77
N GLN A 135 6.32 -9.30 6.11
CA GLN A 135 7.40 -8.61 5.43
C GLN A 135 7.31 -7.10 5.58
N THR A 136 8.46 -6.45 5.74
CA THR A 136 8.58 -4.99 5.70
C THR A 136 9.71 -4.58 4.77
N CYS A 137 9.55 -3.44 4.10
CA CYS A 137 10.58 -2.90 3.23
C CYS A 137 10.52 -1.37 3.19
N PRO A 138 11.61 -0.66 3.56
CA PRO A 138 11.75 0.74 3.23
C PRO A 138 11.90 0.87 1.72
N ASN A 139 11.10 1.71 1.09
CA ASN A 139 11.14 1.91 -0.35
C ASN A 139 11.87 3.21 -0.70
N CYS A 140 12.60 3.18 -1.83
CA CYS A 140 13.27 4.35 -2.37
C CYS A 140 12.26 5.50 -2.56
N PRO A 141 12.60 6.76 -2.22
CA PRO A 141 11.74 7.93 -2.40
C PRO A 141 11.60 8.36 -3.87
N LYS A 142 12.36 7.76 -4.77
CA LYS A 142 12.34 8.08 -6.20
C LYS A 142 10.91 8.04 -6.75
N TYR A 143 10.57 9.08 -7.52
CA TYR A 143 9.27 9.28 -8.16
C TYR A 143 8.09 9.60 -7.22
N ILE A 144 8.32 9.87 -5.93
CA ILE A 144 7.27 10.40 -5.05
C ILE A 144 7.20 11.92 -5.30
N GLN A 145 6.06 12.38 -5.77
CA GLN A 145 5.77 13.80 -5.91
C GLN A 145 5.46 14.37 -4.52
N GLN A 146 6.29 15.31 -4.07
CA GLN A 146 6.04 15.98 -2.78
C GLN A 146 4.76 16.81 -2.84
N ARG A 147 3.92 16.67 -1.82
CA ARG A 147 2.66 17.40 -1.70
C ARG A 147 2.42 17.83 -0.27
N LEU A 148 1.96 19.05 -0.11
CA LEU A 148 1.45 19.53 1.18
C LEU A 148 -0.06 19.25 1.23
N PRO A 149 -0.57 18.64 2.31
CA PRO A 149 -1.99 18.46 2.49
C PRO A 149 -2.68 19.84 2.57
N VAL A 150 -3.74 20.00 1.82
CA VAL A 150 -4.59 21.19 1.84
C VAL A 150 -5.97 20.77 2.32
N ALA A 151 -6.51 21.46 3.31
CA ALA A 151 -7.89 21.25 3.72
C ALA A 151 -8.80 21.73 2.58
N ASP A 152 -9.45 20.78 1.92
CA ASP A 152 -10.32 21.06 0.78
C ASP A 152 -11.68 20.40 0.99
N ASN A 153 -12.70 21.23 1.13
CA ASN A 153 -14.08 20.77 1.33
C ASN A 153 -14.85 20.56 0.01
N ARG A 154 -14.25 20.77 -1.16
CA ARG A 154 -14.91 20.66 -2.46
C ARG A 154 -15.46 19.26 -2.75
N TYR A 155 -14.88 18.25 -2.14
CA TYR A 155 -15.26 16.84 -2.33
C TYR A 155 -16.18 16.30 -1.23
N GLN A 156 -16.63 17.14 -0.31
CA GLN A 156 -17.62 16.71 0.68
C GLN A 156 -18.95 16.41 -0.02
N GLY A 157 -19.49 15.23 0.26
CA GLY A 157 -20.76 14.78 -0.33
C GLY A 157 -20.66 14.13 -1.71
N VAL A 158 -19.47 13.87 -2.22
CA VAL A 158 -19.31 13.06 -3.42
C VAL A 158 -19.66 11.61 -3.11
N SER A 159 -20.71 11.11 -3.76
CA SER A 159 -21.09 9.69 -3.63
C SER A 159 -20.11 8.83 -4.43
N PRO A 160 -19.63 7.71 -3.85
CA PRO A 160 -18.84 6.76 -4.60
C PRO A 160 -19.66 6.19 -5.77
N ALA A 161 -19.05 6.11 -6.94
CA ALA A 161 -19.61 5.43 -8.09
C ALA A 161 -18.77 4.19 -8.42
N SER A 162 -19.42 3.12 -8.86
CA SER A 162 -18.75 1.91 -9.31
C SER A 162 -19.29 1.49 -10.67
N GLY A 163 -18.45 0.87 -11.50
CA GLY A 163 -18.83 0.40 -12.84
C GLY A 163 -17.75 -0.52 -13.41
N SER A 164 -18.07 -1.19 -14.50
CA SER A 164 -17.15 -2.02 -15.28
C SER A 164 -16.49 -1.24 -16.43
N ASP A 165 -17.04 -0.10 -16.77
CA ASP A 165 -16.55 0.72 -17.88
C ASP A 165 -15.64 1.84 -17.36
N LEU A 166 -14.69 2.24 -18.16
CA LEU A 166 -13.81 3.39 -17.90
C LEU A 166 -14.31 4.60 -18.69
N PRO A 167 -15.07 5.53 -18.07
CA PRO A 167 -15.53 6.75 -18.73
C PRO A 167 -14.35 7.62 -19.17
N ASP A 168 -14.54 8.42 -20.25
CA ASP A 168 -13.48 9.25 -20.82
C ASP A 168 -12.85 10.22 -19.81
N ASN A 169 -13.63 10.79 -18.91
CA ASN A 169 -13.12 11.67 -17.85
C ASN A 169 -12.19 10.95 -16.86
N LEU A 170 -12.41 9.66 -16.57
CA LEU A 170 -11.51 8.86 -15.74
C LEU A 170 -10.29 8.41 -16.54
N ALA A 171 -10.45 8.09 -17.83
CA ALA A 171 -9.33 7.83 -18.72
C ALA A 171 -8.39 9.03 -18.82
N ASP A 172 -8.95 10.25 -18.93
CA ASP A 172 -8.17 11.49 -18.96
C ASP A 172 -7.46 11.77 -17.63
N LEU A 173 -8.11 11.46 -16.48
CA LEU A 173 -7.48 11.55 -15.17
C LEU A 173 -6.27 10.61 -15.09
N ILE A 174 -6.38 9.38 -15.57
CA ILE A 174 -5.28 8.42 -15.61
C ILE A 174 -4.14 8.93 -16.50
N ARG A 175 -4.45 9.43 -17.70
CA ARG A 175 -3.45 9.97 -18.63
C ARG A 175 -2.71 11.19 -18.10
N GLN A 176 -3.32 11.96 -17.21
CA GLN A 176 -2.72 13.15 -16.59
C GLN A 176 -2.11 12.88 -15.22
N ALA A 177 -2.25 11.64 -14.72
CA ALA A 177 -1.72 11.28 -13.41
C ALA A 177 -0.19 11.28 -13.41
N ASP A 178 0.38 11.74 -12.31
CA ASP A 178 1.80 11.63 -11.97
C ASP A 178 2.04 10.56 -10.89
N THR A 179 0.96 9.96 -10.41
CA THR A 179 0.96 9.01 -9.29
C THR A 179 -0.20 8.03 -9.44
N PHE A 180 0.07 6.74 -9.28
CA PHE A 180 -0.97 5.73 -9.07
C PHE A 180 -0.51 4.63 -8.13
N PHE A 181 -1.46 3.83 -7.68
CA PHE A 181 -1.22 2.72 -6.77
C PHE A 181 -1.67 1.41 -7.39
N VAL A 182 -0.92 0.35 -7.11
CA VAL A 182 -1.19 -0.99 -7.64
C VAL A 182 -1.27 -1.97 -6.48
N ALA A 183 -2.28 -2.83 -6.53
CA ALA A 183 -2.34 -4.03 -5.72
C ALA A 183 -2.04 -5.25 -6.58
N SER A 184 -1.29 -6.19 -6.04
CA SER A 184 -1.00 -7.47 -6.68
C SER A 184 -1.10 -8.61 -5.67
N LYS A 185 -1.26 -9.81 -6.19
CA LYS A 185 -1.30 -11.04 -5.42
C LYS A 185 -0.38 -12.07 -6.05
N ASN A 186 0.45 -12.74 -5.25
CA ASN A 186 1.27 -13.84 -5.70
C ASN A 186 0.44 -15.15 -5.83
N PRO A 187 0.99 -16.22 -6.43
CA PRO A 187 0.30 -17.51 -6.53
C PRO A 187 -0.06 -18.14 -5.19
N ASP A 188 0.67 -17.84 -4.12
CA ASP A 188 0.42 -18.34 -2.76
C ASP A 188 -0.68 -17.54 -2.03
N GLY A 189 -1.13 -16.42 -2.62
CA GLY A 189 -2.22 -15.60 -2.10
C GLY A 189 -1.79 -14.35 -1.36
N ASP A 190 -0.49 -14.14 -1.11
CA ASP A 190 0.00 -12.95 -0.42
C ASP A 190 -0.19 -11.69 -1.26
N HIS A 191 -0.54 -10.60 -0.59
CA HIS A 191 -0.81 -9.33 -1.23
C HIS A 191 0.36 -8.35 -1.11
N ASP A 192 0.56 -7.57 -2.16
CA ASP A 192 1.50 -6.46 -2.18
C ASP A 192 0.80 -5.17 -2.65
N ALA A 193 1.11 -4.07 -1.97
CA ALA A 193 0.72 -2.74 -2.37
C ALA A 193 1.95 -1.99 -2.89
N SER A 194 1.79 -1.25 -3.98
CA SER A 194 2.88 -0.50 -4.60
C SER A 194 2.44 0.89 -5.02
N HIS A 195 3.32 1.86 -4.83
CA HIS A 195 3.22 3.19 -5.41
C HIS A 195 4.03 3.25 -6.71
N ARG A 196 3.46 3.88 -7.73
CA ARG A 196 4.13 4.25 -8.98
C ARG A 196 4.01 5.76 -9.18
N GLY A 197 5.08 6.41 -9.58
CA GLY A 197 5.09 7.83 -9.84
C GLY A 197 6.04 8.18 -10.98
N GLY A 198 5.77 9.28 -11.64
CA GLY A 198 6.53 9.80 -12.78
C GLY A 198 6.08 11.21 -13.12
N ASP A 199 6.46 11.68 -14.31
CA ASP A 199 5.91 12.90 -14.85
C ASP A 199 4.44 12.68 -15.28
N PRO A 200 3.58 13.71 -15.30
CA PRO A 200 2.23 13.58 -15.83
C PRO A 200 2.22 12.91 -17.21
N GLY A 201 1.39 11.88 -17.36
CA GLY A 201 1.30 11.11 -18.60
C GLY A 201 2.29 9.94 -18.73
N PHE A 202 2.89 9.50 -17.62
CA PHE A 202 3.77 8.34 -17.62
C PHE A 202 3.03 6.98 -17.60
N VAL A 203 1.72 7.00 -17.43
CA VAL A 203 0.83 5.83 -17.40
C VAL A 203 0.41 5.44 -18.81
#